data_38e6e9730ab52667a03c7a49b9425377
#
_entry.id   38e6e9730ab52667a03c7a49b9425377
#
_cell.length_a   1.000
_cell.length_b   1.000
_cell.length_c   1.000
_cell.angle_alpha   90.00
_cell.angle_beta   90.00
_cell.angle_gamma   90.00
#
_symmetry.space_group_name_H-M   'P 1'
#
loop_
_entity.id
_entity.type
_entity.pdbx_description
1 polymer ?
#
loop_
_entity_poly.entity_id
_entity_poly.type
_entity_poly.pdbx_seq_one_letter_code
_entity_poly.pdbx_strand_id
1 'polypeptide(L)'
;MQGNEKVIETLNTLLADELGAINQYMVHSEMCDDWGYGRLHEAIEKRAIEEMRHAEKLIGRILFLEGKPVVSQLSPITIGADVESQIKNDLAAELGAVKAYNDGIRLAVEVGDNGTRELLESILTDEEEHIDWLEAQLDQIEQMGIQNYLVEQID
;
A
#
# COMPACT_ATOMS: atom_id res chain seq x y z
N MET A 1 -2.88 -11.02 24.70
CA MET A 1 -4.08 -11.87 24.53
C MET A 1 -3.81 -12.89 23.43
N GLN A 2 -4.03 -14.15 23.68
CA GLN A 2 -3.79 -15.18 22.66
C GLN A 2 -4.78 -15.06 21.53
N GLY A 3 -4.28 -14.91 20.29
CA GLY A 3 -5.10 -14.74 19.11
C GLY A 3 -5.28 -16.04 18.31
N ASN A 4 -6.15 -15.97 17.30
CA ASN A 4 -6.37 -17.07 16.37
C ASN A 4 -5.17 -17.18 15.43
N GLU A 5 -4.66 -18.40 15.23
CA GLU A 5 -3.47 -18.64 14.40
C GLU A 5 -3.65 -18.19 12.94
N LYS A 6 -4.84 -18.41 12.36
CA LYS A 6 -5.14 -17.99 10.98
C LYS A 6 -5.17 -16.48 10.84
N VAL A 7 -5.66 -15.77 11.86
CA VAL A 7 -5.64 -14.31 11.89
C VAL A 7 -4.20 -13.81 11.92
N ILE A 8 -3.34 -14.40 12.76
CA ILE A 8 -1.93 -14.03 12.85
C ILE A 8 -1.21 -14.29 11.51
N GLU A 9 -1.47 -15.41 10.86
CA GLU A 9 -0.91 -15.71 9.53
C GLU A 9 -1.37 -14.66 8.49
N THR A 10 -2.64 -14.31 8.51
CA THR A 10 -3.20 -13.29 7.61
C THR A 10 -2.56 -11.93 7.85
N LEU A 11 -2.41 -11.52 9.11
CA LEU A 11 -1.73 -10.26 9.45
C LEU A 11 -0.29 -10.25 8.96
N ASN A 12 0.43 -11.36 9.06
CA ASN A 12 1.79 -11.47 8.53
C ASN A 12 1.82 -11.43 7.00
N THR A 13 0.83 -11.98 6.32
CA THR A 13 0.71 -11.87 4.86
C THR A 13 0.47 -10.40 4.45
N LEU A 14 -0.43 -9.71 5.15
CA LEU A 14 -0.67 -8.28 4.91
C LEU A 14 0.58 -7.45 5.22
N LEU A 15 1.33 -7.81 6.26
CA LEU A 15 2.58 -7.14 6.60
C LEU A 15 3.62 -7.28 5.47
N ALA A 16 3.73 -8.46 4.86
CA ALA A 16 4.61 -8.67 3.71
C ALA A 16 4.21 -7.78 2.52
N ASP A 17 2.90 -7.59 2.30
CA ASP A 17 2.38 -6.70 1.26
C ASP A 17 2.75 -5.25 1.54
N GLU A 18 2.57 -4.77 2.79
CA GLU A 18 2.93 -3.40 3.19
C GLU A 18 4.42 -3.14 3.04
N LEU A 19 5.27 -4.07 3.49
CA LEU A 19 6.72 -3.93 3.37
C LEU A 19 7.16 -3.90 1.91
N GLY A 20 6.55 -4.70 1.04
CA GLY A 20 6.78 -4.65 -0.40
C GLY A 20 6.36 -3.31 -1.00
N ALA A 21 5.19 -2.81 -0.63
CA ALA A 21 4.68 -1.52 -1.10
C ALA A 21 5.58 -0.36 -0.67
N ILE A 22 6.06 -0.35 0.57
CA ILE A 22 7.01 0.66 1.07
C ILE A 22 8.23 0.74 0.16
N ASN A 23 8.84 -0.40 -0.14
CA ASN A 23 10.03 -0.46 -0.98
C ASN A 23 9.73 -0.01 -2.42
N GLN A 24 8.62 -0.44 -2.99
CA GLN A 24 8.21 -0.04 -4.34
C GLN A 24 8.00 1.47 -4.44
N TYR A 25 7.24 2.04 -3.52
CA TYR A 25 6.93 3.48 -3.53
C TYR A 25 8.16 4.33 -3.22
N MET A 26 9.03 3.85 -2.34
CA MET A 26 10.29 4.55 -2.03
C MET A 26 11.16 4.67 -3.28
N VAL A 27 11.30 3.59 -4.05
CA VAL A 27 12.07 3.63 -5.31
C VAL A 27 11.38 4.52 -6.35
N HIS A 28 10.07 4.38 -6.52
CA HIS A 28 9.32 5.23 -7.47
C HIS A 28 9.42 6.71 -7.09
N SER A 29 9.33 7.06 -5.80
CA SER A 29 9.44 8.46 -5.38
C SER A 29 10.82 9.04 -5.67
N GLU A 30 11.88 8.26 -5.41
CA GLU A 30 13.25 8.71 -5.70
C GLU A 30 13.53 8.81 -7.20
N MET A 31 12.97 7.91 -8.01
CA MET A 31 13.07 8.02 -9.46
C MET A 31 12.39 9.30 -9.97
N CYS A 32 11.21 9.63 -9.43
CA CYS A 32 10.52 10.88 -9.78
C CYS A 32 11.34 12.12 -9.38
N ASP A 33 11.98 12.09 -8.22
CA ASP A 33 12.87 13.17 -7.77
C ASP A 33 14.08 13.31 -8.70
N ASP A 34 14.68 12.20 -9.07
CA ASP A 34 15.82 12.18 -10.01
C ASP A 34 15.47 12.78 -11.38
N TRP A 35 14.23 12.58 -11.84
CA TRP A 35 13.73 13.17 -13.07
C TRP A 35 13.28 14.62 -12.93
N GLY A 36 13.22 15.15 -11.71
CA GLY A 36 12.75 16.51 -11.44
C GLY A 36 11.24 16.68 -11.33
N TYR A 37 10.50 15.59 -11.15
CA TYR A 37 9.05 15.62 -10.94
C TYR A 37 8.74 15.73 -9.45
N GLY A 38 9.00 16.92 -8.87
CA GLY A 38 8.91 17.15 -7.43
C GLY A 38 7.54 16.87 -6.83
N ARG A 39 6.45 17.17 -7.55
CA ARG A 39 5.09 16.92 -7.06
C ARG A 39 4.78 15.44 -6.95
N LEU A 40 5.19 14.63 -7.93
CA LEU A 40 5.05 13.19 -7.87
C LEU A 40 5.91 12.59 -6.76
N HIS A 41 7.15 13.05 -6.65
CA HIS A 41 8.04 12.64 -5.57
C HIS A 41 7.37 12.81 -4.21
N GLU A 42 6.86 14.01 -3.92
CA GLU A 42 6.21 14.30 -2.63
C GLU A 42 4.99 13.41 -2.39
N ALA A 43 4.13 13.24 -3.40
CA ALA A 43 2.92 12.44 -3.29
C ALA A 43 3.23 10.96 -3.04
N ILE A 44 4.19 10.40 -3.77
CA ILE A 44 4.56 8.98 -3.67
C ILE A 44 5.33 8.71 -2.37
N GLU A 45 6.22 9.62 -1.96
CA GLU A 45 6.93 9.52 -0.67
C GLU A 45 5.94 9.51 0.49
N LYS A 46 4.95 10.40 0.47
CA LYS A 46 3.89 10.41 1.48
C LYS A 46 3.18 9.06 1.54
N ARG A 47 2.96 8.44 0.39
CA ARG A 47 2.33 7.12 0.28
C ARG A 47 3.19 6.05 0.94
N ALA A 48 4.50 6.05 0.69
CA ALA A 48 5.45 5.13 1.33
C ALA A 48 5.41 5.26 2.85
N ILE A 49 5.33 6.49 3.38
CA ILE A 49 5.24 6.74 4.81
C ILE A 49 3.92 6.21 5.38
N GLU A 50 2.80 6.39 4.69
CA GLU A 50 1.51 5.85 5.11
C GLU A 50 1.55 4.32 5.17
N GLU A 51 2.14 3.66 4.19
CA GLU A 51 2.32 2.20 4.20
C GLU A 51 3.19 1.74 5.37
N MET A 52 4.20 2.52 5.74
CA MET A 52 5.00 2.25 6.94
C MET A 52 4.15 2.31 8.22
N ARG A 53 3.22 3.27 8.30
CA ARG A 53 2.29 3.37 9.43
C ARG A 53 1.34 2.17 9.49
N HIS A 54 0.88 1.70 8.33
CA HIS A 54 0.09 0.47 8.25
C HIS A 54 0.90 -0.73 8.76
N ALA A 55 2.15 -0.85 8.34
CA ALA A 55 3.04 -1.93 8.82
C ALA A 55 3.20 -1.89 10.34
N GLU A 56 3.40 -0.70 10.92
CA GLU A 56 3.49 -0.55 12.37
C GLU A 56 2.22 -1.03 13.09
N LYS A 57 1.05 -0.69 12.56
CA LYS A 57 -0.23 -1.12 13.13
C LYS A 57 -0.41 -2.64 13.06
N LEU A 58 -0.03 -3.25 11.94
CA LEU A 58 -0.08 -4.71 11.78
C LEU A 58 0.86 -5.41 12.76
N ILE A 59 2.09 -4.92 12.89
CA ILE A 59 3.06 -5.44 13.86
C ILE A 59 2.51 -5.34 15.29
N GLY A 60 1.96 -4.19 15.64
CA GLY A 60 1.36 -3.98 16.97
C GLY A 60 0.23 -4.96 17.25
N ARG A 61 -0.63 -5.22 16.26
CA ARG A 61 -1.73 -6.17 16.43
C ARG A 61 -1.24 -7.61 16.56
N ILE A 62 -0.25 -8.02 15.75
CA ILE A 62 0.37 -9.34 15.85
C ILE A 62 0.94 -9.55 17.25
N LEU A 63 1.68 -8.58 17.77
CA LEU A 63 2.27 -8.65 19.12
C LEU A 63 1.18 -8.72 20.19
N PHE A 64 0.11 -7.94 20.08
CA PHE A 64 -1.02 -7.98 21.00
C PHE A 64 -1.66 -9.37 21.04
N LEU A 65 -1.73 -10.04 19.89
CA LEU A 65 -2.29 -11.38 19.76
C LEU A 65 -1.29 -12.50 20.11
N GLU A 66 -0.13 -12.13 20.65
CA GLU A 66 0.95 -13.04 21.04
C GLU A 66 1.54 -13.82 19.86
N GLY A 67 1.45 -13.23 18.66
CA GLY A 67 2.09 -13.74 17.46
C GLY A 67 3.49 -13.19 17.27
N LYS A 68 4.21 -13.73 16.30
CA LYS A 68 5.54 -13.27 15.92
C LYS A 68 5.45 -12.51 14.60
N PRO A 69 5.77 -11.19 14.58
CA PRO A 69 5.83 -10.45 13.32
C PRO A 69 6.96 -10.97 12.43
N VAL A 70 6.65 -11.21 11.16
CA VAL A 70 7.63 -11.65 10.15
C VAL A 70 7.91 -10.50 9.23
N VAL A 71 9.12 -9.93 9.29
CA VAL A 71 9.52 -8.77 8.49
C VAL A 71 10.58 -9.10 7.45
N SER A 72 10.96 -10.36 7.33
CA SER A 72 11.96 -10.84 6.39
C SER A 72 11.39 -11.25 5.03
N GLN A 73 10.06 -11.23 4.88
CA GLN A 73 9.37 -11.58 3.64
C GLN A 73 8.70 -10.34 3.05
N LEU A 74 8.87 -10.16 1.75
CA LEU A 74 8.26 -9.09 0.98
C LEU A 74 7.42 -9.69 -0.13
N SER A 75 6.23 -9.14 -0.35
CA SER A 75 5.48 -9.45 -1.56
C SER A 75 6.22 -8.96 -2.80
N PRO A 76 5.96 -9.52 -3.99
CA PRO A 76 6.65 -9.11 -5.21
C PRO A 76 6.61 -7.61 -5.44
N ILE A 77 7.75 -7.05 -5.83
CA ILE A 77 7.93 -5.61 -6.09
C ILE A 77 8.12 -5.44 -7.60
N THR A 78 7.39 -4.49 -8.18
CA THR A 78 7.46 -4.19 -9.61
C THR A 78 7.79 -2.72 -9.80
N ILE A 79 9.03 -2.44 -10.24
CA ILE A 79 9.50 -1.07 -10.47
C ILE A 79 9.21 -0.68 -11.92
N GLY A 80 8.47 0.41 -12.10
CA GLY A 80 8.18 0.96 -13.42
C GLY A 80 9.35 1.76 -13.97
N ALA A 81 9.61 1.62 -15.28
CA ALA A 81 10.71 2.33 -15.94
C ALA A 81 10.39 3.80 -16.23
N ASP A 82 9.11 4.15 -16.27
CA ASP A 82 8.62 5.51 -16.49
C ASP A 82 7.45 5.81 -15.56
N VAL A 83 7.00 7.06 -15.53
CA VAL A 83 5.93 7.52 -14.63
C VAL A 83 4.63 6.74 -14.86
N GLU A 84 4.21 6.58 -16.10
CA GLU A 84 2.95 5.90 -16.40
C GLU A 84 2.96 4.45 -15.92
N SER A 85 4.05 3.72 -16.19
CA SER A 85 4.19 2.33 -15.73
C SER A 85 4.29 2.24 -14.21
N GLN A 86 4.92 3.21 -13.55
CA GLN A 86 4.97 3.27 -12.09
C GLN A 86 3.57 3.41 -11.49
N ILE A 87 2.77 4.33 -12.03
CA ILE A 87 1.39 4.53 -11.55
C ILE A 87 0.55 3.28 -11.76
N LYS A 88 0.67 2.63 -12.92
CA LYS A 88 -0.02 1.36 -13.20
C LYS A 88 0.40 0.23 -12.26
N ASN A 89 1.68 0.13 -11.97
CA ASN A 89 2.20 -0.87 -11.03
C ASN A 89 1.71 -0.60 -9.61
N ASP A 90 1.70 0.66 -9.20
CA ASP A 90 1.21 1.05 -7.88
C ASP A 90 -0.29 0.78 -7.75
N LEU A 91 -1.07 1.06 -8.80
CA LEU A 91 -2.50 0.74 -8.82
C LEU A 91 -2.74 -0.76 -8.69
N ALA A 92 -1.98 -1.58 -9.42
CA ALA A 92 -2.09 -3.04 -9.32
C ALA A 92 -1.78 -3.53 -7.90
N ALA A 93 -0.77 -2.96 -7.24
CA ALA A 93 -0.42 -3.28 -5.87
C ALA A 93 -1.57 -2.92 -4.90
N GLU A 94 -2.16 -1.73 -5.04
CA GLU A 94 -3.27 -1.28 -4.19
C GLU A 94 -4.54 -2.11 -4.40
N LEU A 95 -4.86 -2.48 -5.62
CA LEU A 95 -6.00 -3.36 -5.90
C LEU A 95 -5.81 -4.73 -5.27
N GLY A 96 -4.61 -5.27 -5.30
CA GLY A 96 -4.26 -6.50 -4.61
C GLY A 96 -4.39 -6.37 -3.09
N ALA A 97 -3.95 -5.23 -2.54
CA ALA A 97 -4.08 -4.93 -1.11
C ALA A 97 -5.55 -4.88 -0.68
N VAL A 98 -6.40 -4.17 -1.41
CA VAL A 98 -7.84 -4.08 -1.11
C VAL A 98 -8.46 -5.46 -1.04
N LYS A 99 -8.14 -6.33 -1.99
CA LYS A 99 -8.64 -7.71 -1.97
C LYS A 99 -8.16 -8.44 -0.72
N ALA A 100 -6.88 -8.34 -0.39
CA ALA A 100 -6.29 -9.01 0.77
C ALA A 100 -6.90 -8.51 2.08
N TYR A 101 -7.10 -7.20 2.22
CA TYR A 101 -7.73 -6.62 3.41
C TYR A 101 -9.20 -7.06 3.54
N ASN A 102 -9.96 -7.11 2.46
CA ASN A 102 -11.33 -7.61 2.48
C ASN A 102 -11.40 -9.08 2.91
N ASP A 103 -10.48 -9.91 2.42
CA ASP A 103 -10.39 -11.31 2.82
C ASP A 103 -10.03 -11.43 4.31
N GLY A 104 -9.10 -10.62 4.79
CA GLY A 104 -8.71 -10.57 6.21
C GLY A 104 -9.86 -10.12 7.11
N ILE A 105 -10.62 -9.13 6.69
CA ILE A 105 -11.81 -8.66 7.42
C ILE A 105 -12.84 -9.79 7.54
N ARG A 106 -13.09 -10.50 6.46
CA ARG A 106 -14.01 -11.63 6.46
C ARG A 106 -13.59 -12.71 7.45
N LEU A 107 -12.31 -13.04 7.46
CA LEU A 107 -11.75 -14.02 8.41
C LEU A 107 -11.91 -13.53 9.86
N ALA A 108 -11.60 -12.26 10.13
CA ALA A 108 -11.71 -11.68 11.47
C ALA A 108 -13.16 -11.77 12.00
N VAL A 109 -14.13 -11.46 11.15
CA VAL A 109 -15.56 -11.61 11.49
C VAL A 109 -15.90 -13.07 11.80
N GLU A 110 -15.44 -13.99 10.95
CA GLU A 110 -15.70 -15.41 11.05
C GLU A 110 -15.24 -16.01 12.40
N VAL A 111 -14.09 -15.58 12.89
CA VAL A 111 -13.53 -16.07 14.17
C VAL A 111 -13.89 -15.18 15.36
N GLY A 112 -14.67 -14.14 15.17
CA GLY A 112 -15.11 -13.24 16.24
C GLY A 112 -14.03 -12.27 16.74
N ASP A 113 -13.04 -11.94 15.91
CA ASP A 113 -11.99 -10.98 16.25
C ASP A 113 -12.33 -9.59 15.66
N ASN A 114 -13.28 -8.91 16.30
CA ASN A 114 -13.73 -7.60 15.84
C ASN A 114 -12.67 -6.49 16.01
N GLY A 115 -11.73 -6.65 16.92
CA GLY A 115 -10.63 -5.69 17.07
C GLY A 115 -9.70 -5.71 15.85
N THR A 116 -9.40 -6.89 15.33
CA THR A 116 -8.66 -7.02 14.07
C THR A 116 -9.48 -6.50 12.90
N ARG A 117 -10.78 -6.83 12.83
CA ARG A 117 -11.68 -6.31 11.80
C ARG A 117 -11.64 -4.79 11.73
N GLU A 118 -11.79 -4.11 12.86
CA GLU A 118 -11.77 -2.64 12.93
C GLU A 118 -10.43 -2.06 12.43
N LEU A 119 -9.32 -2.66 12.84
CA LEU A 119 -8.00 -2.25 12.37
C LEU A 119 -7.88 -2.39 10.84
N LEU A 120 -8.26 -3.54 10.30
CA LEU A 120 -8.17 -3.80 8.86
C LEU A 120 -9.11 -2.90 8.06
N GLU A 121 -10.30 -2.60 8.57
CA GLU A 121 -11.23 -1.65 7.95
C GLU A 121 -10.63 -0.24 7.87
N SER A 122 -9.92 0.20 8.90
CA SER A 122 -9.27 1.52 8.91
C SER A 122 -8.17 1.61 7.87
N ILE A 123 -7.38 0.56 7.69
CA ILE A 123 -6.34 0.51 6.66
C ILE A 123 -6.96 0.42 5.27
N LEU A 124 -8.01 -0.39 5.10
CA LEU A 124 -8.74 -0.51 3.84
C LEU A 124 -9.23 0.85 3.33
N THR A 125 -9.75 1.70 4.22
CA THR A 125 -10.17 3.05 3.86
C THR A 125 -9.02 3.85 3.24
N ASP A 126 -7.83 3.80 3.84
CA ASP A 126 -6.65 4.47 3.30
C ASP A 126 -6.24 3.91 1.93
N GLU A 127 -6.30 2.58 1.77
CA GLU A 127 -5.95 1.92 0.49
C GLU A 127 -6.93 2.31 -0.63
N GLU A 128 -8.21 2.46 -0.32
CA GLU A 128 -9.20 2.93 -1.30
C GLU A 128 -8.95 4.39 -1.71
N GLU A 129 -8.52 5.24 -0.79
CA GLU A 129 -8.12 6.63 -1.10
C GLU A 129 -6.89 6.64 -2.03
N HIS A 130 -5.94 5.72 -1.80
CA HIS A 130 -4.78 5.57 -2.68
C HIS A 130 -5.18 5.17 -4.09
N ILE A 131 -6.11 4.23 -4.22
CA ILE A 131 -6.66 3.82 -5.52
C ILE A 131 -7.30 5.00 -6.24
N ASP A 132 -8.14 5.76 -5.55
CA ASP A 132 -8.81 6.91 -6.13
C ASP A 132 -7.81 7.93 -6.69
N TRP A 133 -6.75 8.22 -5.94
CA TRP A 133 -5.69 9.12 -6.39
C TRP A 133 -4.96 8.57 -7.62
N LEU A 134 -4.60 7.28 -7.61
CA LEU A 134 -3.88 6.65 -8.72
C LEU A 134 -4.73 6.61 -10.00
N GLU A 135 -6.01 6.29 -9.86
CA GLU A 135 -6.94 6.30 -10.99
C GLU A 135 -7.09 7.71 -11.58
N ALA A 136 -7.16 8.73 -10.71
CA ALA A 136 -7.20 10.12 -11.17
C ALA A 136 -5.94 10.50 -11.96
N GLN A 137 -4.74 10.03 -11.55
CA GLN A 137 -3.51 10.28 -12.30
C GLN A 137 -3.56 9.63 -13.70
N LEU A 138 -4.03 8.39 -13.77
CA LEU A 138 -4.16 7.70 -15.07
C LEU A 138 -5.19 8.38 -15.98
N ASP A 139 -6.30 8.86 -15.42
CA ASP A 139 -7.30 9.62 -16.16
C ASP A 139 -6.72 10.90 -16.73
N GLN A 140 -5.93 11.63 -15.94
CA GLN A 140 -5.26 12.85 -16.40
C GLN A 140 -4.26 12.55 -17.53
N ILE A 141 -3.49 11.48 -17.40
CA ILE A 141 -2.55 11.05 -18.45
C ILE A 141 -3.31 10.74 -19.75
N GLU A 142 -4.43 10.04 -19.65
CA GLU A 142 -5.25 9.73 -20.82
C GLU A 142 -5.82 10.98 -21.49
N GLN A 143 -6.34 11.91 -20.69
CA GLN A 143 -7.00 13.12 -21.18
C GLN A 143 -6.03 14.18 -21.70
N MET A 144 -4.90 14.37 -21.03
CA MET A 144 -3.92 15.42 -21.33
C MET A 144 -2.79 14.93 -22.24
N GLY A 145 -2.54 13.63 -22.27
CA GLY A 145 -1.31 13.04 -22.79
C GLY A 145 -0.18 13.12 -21.77
N ILE A 146 0.73 12.12 -21.81
CA ILE A 146 1.79 12.00 -20.81
C ILE A 146 2.70 13.22 -20.74
N GLN A 147 3.00 13.84 -21.89
CA GLN A 147 3.90 14.99 -21.92
C GLN A 147 3.32 16.20 -21.18
N ASN A 148 2.04 16.51 -21.39
CA ASN A 148 1.38 17.60 -20.68
C ASN A 148 1.21 17.29 -19.20
N TYR A 149 0.88 16.02 -18.87
CA TYR A 149 0.78 15.59 -17.49
C TYR A 149 2.11 15.80 -16.73
N LEU A 150 3.23 15.42 -17.36
CA LEU A 150 4.53 15.52 -16.71
C LEU A 150 4.96 16.98 -16.45
N VAL A 151 4.58 17.91 -17.34
CA VAL A 151 4.85 19.34 -17.11
C VAL A 151 4.21 19.84 -15.80
N GLU A 152 3.02 19.36 -15.49
CA GLU A 152 2.30 19.71 -14.26
C GLU A 152 2.93 19.10 -13.00
N GLN A 153 3.85 18.16 -13.14
CA GLN A 153 4.52 17.50 -12.01
C GLN A 153 5.83 18.20 -11.60
N ILE A 154 6.30 19.14 -12.40
CA ILE A 154 7.49 19.94 -12.09
C ILE A 154 7.10 21.07 -11.13
N ASP A 155 7.86 21.21 -10.06
CA ASP A 155 7.65 22.27 -9.08
C ASP A 155 8.12 23.63 -9.59
#